data_4b4027641370518bc24bceda23e553ec
#
_entry.id   4b4027641370518bc24bceda23e553ec
#
_cell.length_a   1.000
_cell.length_b   1.000
_cell.length_c   1.000
_cell.angle_alpha   90.00
_cell.angle_beta   90.00
_cell.angle_gamma   90.00
#
_symmetry.space_group_name_H-M   'P 1'
#
loop_
_entity.id
_entity.type
_entity.pdbx_description
1 polymer ?
#
loop_
_entity_poly.entity_id
_entity_poly.type
_entity_poly.pdbx_seq_one_letter_code
_entity_poly.pdbx_strand_id
1 'polypeptide(L)'
;MLKPVYDDVKDFSCIDLYQHSINAPAGRMIWDKCHEIAQMLIEKNISYGNSALQPISIFSKGDDLDGLRNRIDDKLSRIKNEQSYAGDNDVDDLIGYLILYKVGLDMNRNKEV
;
A
#
# COMPACT_ATOMS: atom_id res chain seq x y z
N MET A 1 -15.31 -11.48 -1.03
CA MET A 1 -14.23 -10.97 -0.16
C MET A 1 -12.96 -11.75 -0.43
N LEU A 2 -11.88 -11.05 -0.66
CA LEU A 2 -10.60 -11.71 -0.92
C LEU A 2 -10.12 -12.43 0.35
N LYS A 3 -9.64 -13.63 0.15
CA LYS A 3 -9.08 -14.42 1.24
C LYS A 3 -7.75 -13.80 1.67
N PRO A 4 -7.52 -13.57 2.96
CA PRO A 4 -6.25 -13.03 3.40
C PRO A 4 -5.08 -13.93 3.00
N VAL A 5 -3.95 -13.33 2.65
CA VAL A 5 -2.76 -14.06 2.19
C VAL A 5 -2.26 -15.03 3.25
N TYR A 6 -2.35 -14.68 4.53
CA TYR A 6 -1.90 -15.56 5.60
C TYR A 6 -2.77 -16.81 5.79
N ASP A 7 -3.97 -16.86 5.19
CA ASP A 7 -4.77 -18.09 5.20
C ASP A 7 -4.11 -19.20 4.37
N ASP A 8 -3.26 -18.83 3.42
CA ASP A 8 -2.51 -19.78 2.62
C ASP A 8 -1.23 -20.26 3.32
N VAL A 9 -0.85 -19.62 4.41
CA VAL A 9 0.28 -20.02 5.23
C VAL A 9 -0.23 -21.06 6.22
N LYS A 10 0.22 -22.29 6.07
CA LYS A 10 -0.25 -23.40 6.88
C LYS A 10 -0.15 -23.12 8.37
N ASP A 11 -1.25 -23.36 9.06
CA ASP A 11 -1.32 -23.43 10.51
C ASP A 11 -1.10 -22.10 11.25
N PHE A 12 -1.04 -20.96 10.53
CA PHE A 12 -0.92 -19.66 11.19
C PHE A 12 -2.20 -18.87 11.08
N SER A 13 -2.85 -18.62 12.21
CA SER A 13 -3.91 -17.61 12.30
C SER A 13 -3.28 -16.22 12.45
N CYS A 14 -4.08 -15.18 12.26
CA CYS A 14 -3.64 -13.80 12.49
C CYS A 14 -3.21 -13.60 13.96
N ILE A 15 -3.90 -14.26 14.89
CA ILE A 15 -3.57 -14.18 16.32
C ILE A 15 -2.21 -14.83 16.58
N ASP A 16 -1.94 -15.99 15.96
CA ASP A 16 -0.66 -16.68 16.12
C ASP A 16 0.49 -15.83 15.61
N LEU A 17 0.34 -15.20 14.44
CA LEU A 17 1.35 -14.31 13.90
C LEU A 17 1.60 -13.12 14.82
N TYR A 18 0.54 -12.55 15.39
CA TYR A 18 0.68 -11.45 16.33
C TYR A 18 1.45 -11.88 17.59
N GLN A 19 1.12 -13.05 18.16
CA GLN A 19 1.80 -13.55 19.34
C GLN A 19 3.28 -13.84 19.07
N HIS A 20 3.59 -14.40 17.90
CA HIS A 20 4.99 -14.58 17.49
C HIS A 20 5.72 -13.25 17.36
N SER A 21 5.06 -12.23 16.85
CA SER A 21 5.69 -10.90 16.65
C SER A 21 6.06 -10.25 18.00
N ILE A 22 5.25 -10.47 19.05
CA ILE A 22 5.52 -9.90 20.38
C ILE A 22 6.84 -10.41 20.93
N ASN A 23 7.20 -11.67 20.66
CA ASN A 23 8.37 -12.32 21.21
C ASN A 23 9.65 -12.08 20.39
N ALA A 24 9.54 -11.41 19.24
CA ALA A 24 10.69 -11.11 18.38
C ALA A 24 10.76 -9.59 18.13
N PRO A 25 11.87 -8.92 18.49
CA PRO A 25 11.95 -7.46 18.34
C PRO A 25 11.65 -6.97 16.92
N ALA A 26 12.22 -7.62 15.92
CA ALA A 26 11.95 -7.25 14.52
C ALA A 26 10.51 -7.54 14.13
N GLY A 27 9.92 -8.63 14.60
CA GLY A 27 8.54 -8.97 14.35
C GLY A 27 7.57 -7.91 14.85
N ARG A 28 7.79 -7.41 16.05
CA ARG A 28 6.95 -6.35 16.62
C ARG A 28 7.07 -5.06 15.82
N MET A 29 8.28 -4.69 15.43
CA MET A 29 8.51 -3.49 14.62
C MET A 29 7.84 -3.59 13.25
N ILE A 30 7.90 -4.77 12.63
CA ILE A 30 7.22 -5.03 11.35
C ILE A 30 5.71 -4.85 11.52
N TRP A 31 5.14 -5.44 12.54
CA TRP A 31 3.71 -5.34 12.84
C TRP A 31 3.29 -3.90 13.00
N ASP A 32 4.00 -3.16 13.86
CA ASP A 32 3.67 -1.76 14.15
C ASP A 32 3.77 -0.89 12.89
N LYS A 33 4.80 -1.08 12.07
CA LYS A 33 4.97 -0.30 10.85
C LYS A 33 3.87 -0.58 9.83
N CYS A 34 3.48 -1.84 9.67
CA CYS A 34 2.36 -2.18 8.78
C CYS A 34 1.06 -1.52 9.24
N HIS A 35 0.81 -1.47 10.54
CA HIS A 35 -0.39 -0.81 11.09
C HIS A 35 -0.36 0.69 10.85
N GLU A 36 0.78 1.34 11.05
CA GLU A 36 0.91 2.78 10.79
C GLU A 36 0.60 3.10 9.33
N ILE A 37 1.14 2.33 8.40
CA ILE A 37 0.91 2.55 6.98
C ILE A 37 -0.53 2.27 6.60
N ALA A 38 -1.12 1.20 7.12
CA ALA A 38 -2.53 0.90 6.89
C ALA A 38 -3.42 2.04 7.37
N GLN A 39 -3.18 2.55 8.57
CA GLN A 39 -3.96 3.66 9.11
C GLN A 39 -3.83 4.90 8.23
N MET A 40 -2.63 5.27 7.83
CA MET A 40 -2.39 6.41 6.95
C MET A 40 -3.16 6.28 5.63
N LEU A 41 -3.09 5.10 5.00
CA LEU A 41 -3.75 4.87 3.72
C LEU A 41 -5.27 4.93 3.83
N ILE A 42 -5.83 4.34 4.88
CA ILE A 42 -7.28 4.31 5.09
C ILE A 42 -7.78 5.73 5.37
N GLU A 43 -7.07 6.50 6.20
CA GLU A 43 -7.44 7.89 6.47
C GLU A 43 -7.41 8.74 5.20
N LYS A 44 -6.38 8.58 4.37
CA LYS A 44 -6.29 9.30 3.09
C LYS A 44 -7.40 8.86 2.14
N ASN A 45 -7.72 7.58 2.09
CA ASN A 45 -8.80 7.07 1.25
C ASN A 45 -10.16 7.65 1.68
N ILE A 46 -10.40 7.76 2.97
CA ILE A 46 -11.61 8.38 3.50
C ILE A 46 -11.67 9.86 3.09
N SER A 47 -10.56 10.57 3.22
CA SER A 47 -10.50 12.02 2.95
C SER A 47 -10.62 12.36 1.46
N TYR A 48 -9.98 11.57 0.60
CA TYR A 48 -9.88 11.85 -0.83
C TYR A 48 -10.75 10.94 -1.69
N GLY A 49 -11.51 10.04 -1.08
CA GLY A 49 -12.27 9.01 -1.79
C GLY A 49 -11.33 8.05 -2.49
N ASN A 50 -11.79 7.46 -3.60
CA ASN A 50 -11.01 6.48 -4.36
C ASN A 50 -10.22 7.11 -5.51
N SER A 51 -9.89 8.41 -5.43
CA SER A 51 -9.29 9.11 -6.58
C SER A 51 -7.97 8.50 -7.05
N ALA A 52 -7.20 7.87 -6.16
CA ALA A 52 -5.96 7.18 -6.57
C ALA A 52 -6.24 5.91 -7.37
N LEU A 53 -7.34 5.22 -7.10
CA LEU A 53 -7.73 3.97 -7.74
C LEU A 53 -8.72 4.18 -8.89
N GLN A 54 -9.51 5.24 -8.82
CA GLN A 54 -10.52 5.58 -9.81
C GLN A 54 -10.42 7.07 -10.14
N PRO A 55 -9.37 7.48 -10.87
CA PRO A 55 -9.18 8.89 -11.23
C PRO A 55 -10.24 9.36 -12.21
N ILE A 56 -10.50 10.66 -12.22
CA ILE A 56 -11.47 11.27 -13.12
C ILE A 56 -11.06 11.09 -14.59
N SER A 57 -9.77 11.19 -14.88
CA SER A 57 -9.19 10.96 -16.21
C SER A 57 -9.76 11.86 -17.31
N ILE A 58 -9.94 13.16 -17.00
CA ILE A 58 -10.40 14.14 -17.98
C ILE A 58 -9.32 14.44 -19.01
N PHE A 59 -8.09 14.67 -18.55
CA PHE A 59 -6.96 14.99 -19.42
C PHE A 59 -6.05 13.79 -19.65
N SER A 60 -5.94 12.91 -18.66
CA SER A 60 -5.12 11.71 -18.71
C SER A 60 -5.90 10.58 -19.35
N LYS A 61 -5.29 9.89 -20.33
CA LYS A 61 -5.94 8.80 -21.07
C LYS A 61 -5.32 7.43 -20.80
N GLY A 62 -4.45 7.33 -19.80
CA GLY A 62 -3.92 6.06 -19.37
C GLY A 62 -4.97 5.23 -18.64
N ASP A 63 -4.61 4.00 -18.25
CA ASP A 63 -5.51 3.20 -17.42
C ASP A 63 -5.58 3.80 -16.00
N ASP A 64 -6.50 3.28 -15.19
CA ASP A 64 -6.78 3.81 -13.86
C ASP A 64 -5.56 3.74 -12.92
N LEU A 65 -4.59 2.89 -13.22
CA LEU A 65 -3.41 2.69 -12.37
C LEU A 65 -2.17 3.43 -12.84
N ASP A 66 -2.23 4.12 -13.99
CA ASP A 66 -1.07 4.87 -14.50
C ASP A 66 -0.62 5.97 -13.56
N GLY A 67 -1.55 6.63 -12.90
CA GLY A 67 -1.22 7.65 -11.91
C GLY A 67 -0.39 7.07 -10.75
N LEU A 68 -0.74 5.89 -10.29
CA LEU A 68 0.02 5.21 -9.25
C LEU A 68 1.41 4.80 -9.73
N ARG A 69 1.51 4.28 -10.96
CA ARG A 69 2.80 3.91 -11.55
C ARG A 69 3.74 5.12 -11.62
N ASN A 70 3.22 6.26 -12.04
CA ASN A 70 3.99 7.49 -12.12
C ASN A 70 4.48 7.94 -10.74
N ARG A 71 3.64 7.84 -9.73
CA ARG A 71 4.02 8.21 -8.36
C ARG A 71 5.06 7.26 -7.78
N ILE A 72 4.95 5.98 -8.09
CA ILE A 72 5.96 4.99 -7.69
C ILE A 72 7.30 5.33 -8.32
N ASP A 73 7.33 5.64 -9.61
CA ASP A 73 8.55 6.05 -10.30
C ASP A 73 9.16 7.31 -9.69
N ASP A 74 8.33 8.30 -9.36
CA ASP A 74 8.80 9.52 -8.71
C ASP A 74 9.46 9.24 -7.36
N LYS A 75 8.84 8.41 -6.53
CA LYS A 75 9.40 8.07 -5.22
C LYS A 75 10.68 7.28 -5.34
N LEU A 76 10.75 6.35 -6.29
CA LEU A 76 11.99 5.61 -6.56
C LEU A 76 13.11 6.55 -7.00
N SER A 77 12.79 7.52 -7.86
CA SER A 77 13.77 8.51 -8.31
C SER A 77 14.31 9.34 -7.15
N ARG A 78 13.43 9.80 -6.26
CA ARG A 78 13.83 10.58 -5.09
C ARG A 78 14.71 9.78 -4.14
N ILE A 79 14.35 8.53 -3.89
CA ILE A 79 15.14 7.65 -3.01
C ILE A 79 16.52 7.39 -3.62
N LYS A 80 16.57 7.10 -4.93
CA LYS A 80 17.82 6.85 -5.64
C LYS A 80 18.76 8.06 -5.59
N ASN A 81 18.20 9.25 -5.75
CA ASN A 81 18.98 10.49 -5.81
C ASN A 81 19.16 11.15 -4.44
N GLU A 82 18.70 10.50 -3.38
CA GLU A 82 18.74 11.03 -2.02
C GLU A 82 18.09 12.42 -1.91
N GLN A 83 17.08 12.68 -2.73
CA GLN A 83 16.33 13.92 -2.71
C GLN A 83 15.17 13.76 -1.74
N SER A 84 15.19 14.51 -0.64
CA SER A 84 14.08 14.53 0.29
C SER A 84 13.60 15.95 0.49
N TYR A 85 12.31 16.12 0.52
CA TYR A 85 11.67 17.36 0.86
C TYR A 85 11.29 17.34 2.34
N ALA A 86 11.45 18.48 3.03
CA ALA A 86 11.12 18.54 4.46
C ALA A 86 9.66 18.14 4.69
N GLY A 87 9.44 17.16 5.56
CA GLY A 87 8.11 16.66 5.86
C GLY A 87 7.67 15.47 5.04
N ASP A 88 8.38 15.13 3.95
CA ASP A 88 8.07 13.96 3.15
C ASP A 88 8.79 12.73 3.67
N ASN A 89 8.10 11.61 3.67
CA ASN A 89 8.71 10.31 3.94
C ASN A 89 8.56 9.45 2.67
N ASP A 90 9.57 9.52 1.81
CA ASP A 90 9.53 8.88 0.50
C ASP A 90 9.41 7.37 0.59
N VAL A 91 10.02 6.75 1.60
CA VAL A 91 9.95 5.29 1.78
C VAL A 91 8.54 4.87 2.20
N ASP A 92 7.96 5.52 3.19
CA ASP A 92 6.59 5.21 3.64
C ASP A 92 5.59 5.48 2.52
N ASP A 93 5.77 6.57 1.76
CA ASP A 93 4.92 6.89 0.63
C ASP A 93 5.02 5.83 -0.46
N LEU A 94 6.24 5.36 -0.76
CA LEU A 94 6.44 4.29 -1.75
C LEU A 94 5.73 3.01 -1.33
N ILE A 95 5.87 2.61 -0.07
CA ILE A 95 5.19 1.42 0.46
C ILE A 95 3.67 1.61 0.29
N GLY A 96 3.15 2.77 0.66
CA GLY A 96 1.73 3.07 0.51
C GLY A 96 1.25 2.98 -0.93
N TYR A 97 1.97 3.54 -1.87
CA TYR A 97 1.60 3.46 -3.29
C TYR A 97 1.65 2.03 -3.81
N LEU A 98 2.60 1.23 -3.37
CA LEU A 98 2.68 -0.18 -3.77
C LEU A 98 1.50 -0.99 -3.22
N ILE A 99 1.08 -0.72 -2.00
CA ILE A 99 -0.13 -1.36 -1.43
C ILE A 99 -1.36 -0.96 -2.24
N LEU A 100 -1.52 0.34 -2.53
CA LEU A 100 -2.64 0.82 -3.35
C LEU A 100 -2.62 0.17 -4.74
N TYR A 101 -1.44 0.02 -5.32
CA TYR A 101 -1.29 -0.64 -6.61
C TYR A 101 -1.79 -2.08 -6.57
N LYS A 102 -1.41 -2.84 -5.53
CA LYS A 102 -1.92 -4.20 -5.35
C LYS A 102 -3.44 -4.24 -5.19
N VAL A 103 -3.98 -3.33 -4.40
CA VAL A 103 -5.44 -3.22 -4.24
C VAL A 103 -6.09 -2.93 -5.59
N GLY A 104 -5.54 -2.00 -6.35
CA GLY A 104 -6.07 -1.67 -7.69
C GLY A 104 -6.02 -2.84 -8.65
N LEU A 105 -4.94 -3.62 -8.66
CA LEU A 105 -4.85 -4.81 -9.48
C LEU A 105 -5.92 -5.84 -9.10
N ASP A 106 -6.14 -6.04 -7.81
CA ASP A 106 -7.16 -6.98 -7.33
C ASP A 106 -8.58 -6.51 -7.69
N MET A 107 -8.84 -5.21 -7.57
CA MET A 107 -10.13 -4.65 -7.97
C MET A 107 -10.39 -4.84 -9.46
N ASN A 108 -9.38 -4.62 -10.30
CA ASN A 108 -9.50 -4.81 -11.74
C ASN A 108 -9.71 -6.28 -12.10
N ARG A 109 -9.03 -7.18 -11.42
CA ARG A 109 -9.21 -8.62 -11.62
C ARG A 109 -10.64 -9.05 -11.30
N ASN A 110 -11.22 -8.51 -10.24
CA ASN A 110 -12.60 -8.83 -9.85
C ASN A 110 -13.61 -8.29 -10.85
N LYS A 111 -13.31 -7.19 -11.56
CA LYS A 111 -14.19 -6.64 -12.59
C LYS A 111 -14.25 -7.50 -13.85
N GLU A 112 -13.21 -8.28 -14.11
CA GLU A 112 -13.12 -9.12 -15.30
C GLU A 112 -13.86 -10.45 -15.17
N VAL A 113 -14.40 -10.73 -13.99
CA VAL A 113 -15.20 -11.92 -13.72
C VAL A 113 -16.73 -11.63 -13.85
#